data_4a2acfabe0cb509532c76a519192aec6
#
_entry.id   4a2acfabe0cb509532c76a519192aec6
#
_cell.length_a   1.000
_cell.length_b   1.000
_cell.length_c   1.000
_cell.angle_alpha   90.00
_cell.angle_beta   90.00
_cell.angle_gamma   90.00
#
_symmetry.space_group_name_H-M   'P 1'
#
loop_
_entity.id
_entity.type
_entity.pdbx_description
1 polymer ?
#
loop_
_entity_poly.entity_id
_entity_poly.type
_entity_poly.pdbx_seq_one_letter_code
_entity_poly.pdbx_strand_id
1 'polypeptide(L)'
;MISRKLLIDLLQEVVPQGGYGLVKDIIIPYSKKLNIFGYEFKGYWSSIGTGIHGYFETNMDFLKKEVRDVFVNQYPYIETKPKDEPPAKYNAGADVTDSIVGSGAIFNGTVEHCVVFRKVYIDEGAVVRNSILMEGVRIGKNCVVENAILDKEVSISEGQQVIGKSSEEPIILKKGTKL
;
A
#
# COMPACT_ATOMS: atom_id res chain seq x y z
N MET A 1 -25.28 1.85 9.16
CA MET A 1 -25.67 3.14 9.80
C MET A 1 -26.31 2.84 11.12
N ILE A 2 -26.03 3.62 12.17
CA ILE A 2 -26.65 3.53 13.49
C ILE A 2 -27.04 4.94 13.93
N SER A 3 -28.15 5.10 14.69
CA SER A 3 -28.51 6.40 15.21
C SER A 3 -27.53 6.85 16.29
N ARG A 4 -27.25 8.16 16.38
CA ARG A 4 -26.32 8.73 17.36
C ARG A 4 -26.75 8.38 18.79
N LYS A 5 -28.05 8.48 19.10
CA LYS A 5 -28.59 8.16 20.43
C LYS A 5 -28.29 6.71 20.81
N LEU A 6 -28.68 5.75 19.96
CA LEU A 6 -28.45 4.34 20.22
C LEU A 6 -26.97 4.01 20.41
N LEU A 7 -26.09 4.61 19.58
CA LEU A 7 -24.65 4.39 19.72
C LEU A 7 -24.13 4.90 21.07
N ILE A 8 -24.57 6.07 21.52
CA ILE A 8 -24.17 6.61 22.83
C ILE A 8 -24.65 5.71 23.95
N ASP A 9 -25.91 5.28 23.93
CA ASP A 9 -26.49 4.41 24.97
C ASP A 9 -25.69 3.09 25.06
N LEU A 10 -25.36 2.46 23.91
CA LEU A 10 -24.55 1.24 23.86
C LEU A 10 -23.11 1.45 24.35
N LEU A 11 -22.48 2.57 24.01
CA LEU A 11 -21.13 2.89 24.49
C LEU A 11 -21.11 3.13 26.00
N GLN A 12 -22.12 3.80 26.58
CA GLN A 12 -22.22 3.98 28.00
C GLN A 12 -22.39 2.67 28.78
N GLU A 13 -22.99 1.66 28.15
CA GLU A 13 -23.12 0.33 28.76
C GLU A 13 -21.83 -0.49 28.60
N VAL A 14 -21.17 -0.47 27.44
CA VAL A 14 -20.08 -1.38 27.08
C VAL A 14 -18.71 -0.90 27.52
N VAL A 15 -18.43 0.42 27.43
CA VAL A 15 -17.10 0.97 27.76
C VAL A 15 -16.72 0.80 29.23
N PRO A 16 -17.61 0.98 30.23
CA PRO A 16 -17.28 0.71 31.62
C PRO A 16 -16.91 -0.76 31.90
N GLN A 17 -17.33 -1.67 31.03
CA GLN A 17 -17.03 -3.11 31.13
C GLN A 17 -15.73 -3.48 30.38
N GLY A 18 -14.99 -2.49 29.85
CA GLY A 18 -13.74 -2.69 29.12
C GLY A 18 -13.91 -3.02 27.65
N GLY A 19 -15.09 -2.85 27.08
CA GLY A 19 -15.35 -3.06 25.64
C GLY A 19 -15.04 -1.83 24.81
N TYR A 20 -14.23 -1.99 23.74
CA TYR A 20 -13.82 -0.90 22.84
C TYR A 20 -14.05 -1.21 21.35
N GLY A 21 -14.42 -2.44 21.04
CA GLY A 21 -14.60 -2.91 19.66
C GLY A 21 -16.04 -2.84 19.20
N LEU A 22 -16.35 -1.99 18.22
CA LEU A 22 -17.71 -1.86 17.68
C LEU A 22 -18.31 -3.22 17.27
N VAL A 23 -17.55 -4.04 16.56
CA VAL A 23 -18.04 -5.34 16.08
C VAL A 23 -18.11 -6.35 17.22
N LYS A 24 -16.98 -6.55 17.91
CA LYS A 24 -16.83 -7.60 18.94
C LYS A 24 -17.68 -7.34 20.18
N ASP A 25 -17.73 -6.08 20.63
CA ASP A 25 -18.30 -5.75 21.93
C ASP A 25 -19.72 -5.15 21.83
N ILE A 26 -20.13 -4.72 20.63
CA ILE A 26 -21.48 -4.16 20.40
C ILE A 26 -22.26 -5.01 19.40
N ILE A 27 -21.82 -5.10 18.13
CA ILE A 27 -22.63 -5.72 17.08
C ILE A 27 -22.92 -7.20 17.39
N ILE A 28 -21.89 -7.97 17.71
CA ILE A 28 -22.05 -9.42 17.97
C ILE A 28 -22.92 -9.70 19.20
N PRO A 29 -22.66 -9.13 20.40
CA PRO A 29 -23.47 -9.41 21.58
C PRO A 29 -24.91 -8.90 21.49
N TYR A 30 -25.11 -7.80 20.79
CA TYR A 30 -26.45 -7.21 20.65
C TYR A 30 -27.20 -7.65 19.39
N SER A 31 -26.66 -8.56 18.60
CA SER A 31 -27.24 -9.03 17.33
C SER A 31 -28.66 -9.61 17.48
N LYS A 32 -28.97 -10.20 18.64
CA LYS A 32 -30.31 -10.72 18.95
C LYS A 32 -31.27 -9.68 19.54
N LYS A 33 -30.74 -8.53 20.01
CA LYS A 33 -31.51 -7.46 20.64
C LYS A 33 -31.80 -6.29 19.71
N LEU A 34 -30.97 -6.11 18.69
CA LEU A 34 -31.06 -5.02 17.73
C LEU A 34 -31.49 -5.53 16.36
N ASN A 35 -32.23 -4.70 15.63
CA ASN A 35 -32.53 -4.95 14.23
C ASN A 35 -31.29 -4.61 13.38
N ILE A 36 -30.45 -5.61 13.11
CA ILE A 36 -29.23 -5.45 12.35
C ILE A 36 -29.43 -6.01 10.95
N PHE A 37 -29.16 -5.19 9.93
CA PHE A 37 -29.25 -5.56 8.53
C PHE A 37 -27.87 -5.49 7.87
N GLY A 38 -27.54 -6.51 7.06
CA GLY A 38 -26.37 -6.47 6.20
C GLY A 38 -26.67 -5.65 4.94
N TYR A 39 -25.73 -4.80 4.56
CA TYR A 39 -25.72 -4.10 3.27
C TYR A 39 -24.59 -4.65 2.42
N GLU A 40 -24.92 -5.25 1.28
CA GLU A 40 -23.93 -5.75 0.33
C GLU A 40 -23.32 -4.58 -0.44
N PHE A 41 -22.05 -4.30 -0.19
CA PHE A 41 -21.28 -3.33 -0.97
C PHE A 41 -20.67 -4.03 -2.20
N LYS A 42 -21.00 -3.52 -3.41
CA LYS A 42 -20.53 -4.11 -4.68
C LYS A 42 -19.31 -3.40 -5.28
N GLY A 43 -18.75 -2.42 -4.60
CA GLY A 43 -17.55 -1.70 -5.02
C GLY A 43 -16.25 -2.41 -4.61
N TYR A 44 -15.12 -1.81 -4.99
CA TYR A 44 -13.82 -2.26 -4.51
C TYR A 44 -13.71 -2.08 -3.00
N TRP A 45 -13.30 -3.14 -2.33
CA TRP A 45 -13.03 -3.15 -0.90
C TRP A 45 -11.78 -3.98 -0.62
N SER A 46 -10.93 -3.49 0.25
CA SER A 46 -9.74 -4.20 0.70
C SER A 46 -9.46 -3.90 2.16
N SER A 47 -8.79 -4.82 2.86
CA SER A 47 -8.39 -4.67 4.25
C SER A 47 -6.88 -4.68 4.38
N ILE A 48 -6.30 -3.53 4.65
CA ILE A 48 -4.87 -3.40 4.95
C ILE A 48 -4.50 -3.87 6.38
N GLY A 49 -5.50 -4.16 7.21
CA GLY A 49 -5.33 -4.62 8.59
C GLY A 49 -5.04 -6.12 8.74
N THR A 50 -5.01 -6.88 7.65
CA THR A 50 -4.75 -8.33 7.64
C THR A 50 -3.26 -8.69 7.67
N GLY A 51 -2.39 -7.73 7.97
CA GLY A 51 -0.95 -7.92 8.06
C GLY A 51 -0.20 -7.50 6.80
N ILE A 52 1.05 -7.92 6.70
CA ILE A 52 1.97 -7.53 5.62
C ILE A 52 1.46 -7.97 4.24
N HIS A 53 0.96 -9.19 4.16
CA HIS A 53 0.38 -9.73 2.94
C HIS A 53 -0.78 -8.85 2.43
N GLY A 54 -1.78 -8.54 3.28
CA GLY A 54 -2.89 -7.67 2.89
C GLY A 54 -2.44 -6.25 2.49
N TYR A 55 -1.40 -5.73 3.12
CA TYR A 55 -0.80 -4.46 2.71
C TYR A 55 -0.15 -4.56 1.32
N PHE A 56 0.60 -5.63 1.08
CA PHE A 56 1.25 -5.88 -0.22
C PHE A 56 0.20 -6.03 -1.33
N GLU A 57 -0.76 -6.93 -1.17
CA GLU A 57 -1.83 -7.15 -2.14
C GLU A 57 -2.63 -5.88 -2.45
N THR A 58 -3.02 -5.13 -1.41
CA THR A 58 -3.78 -3.89 -1.60
C THR A 58 -3.00 -2.86 -2.42
N ASN A 59 -1.68 -2.76 -2.24
CA ASN A 59 -0.86 -1.87 -3.07
C ASN A 59 -0.79 -2.38 -4.52
N MET A 60 -0.57 -3.69 -4.71
CA MET A 60 -0.50 -4.30 -6.05
C MET A 60 -1.83 -4.25 -6.80
N ASP A 61 -2.95 -4.26 -6.10
CA ASP A 61 -4.26 -4.08 -6.72
C ASP A 61 -4.36 -2.77 -7.51
N PHE A 62 -3.64 -1.71 -7.12
CA PHE A 62 -3.61 -0.47 -7.89
C PHE A 62 -2.94 -0.59 -9.26
N LEU A 63 -2.22 -1.69 -9.54
CA LEU A 63 -1.74 -1.99 -10.90
C LEU A 63 -2.88 -2.35 -11.84
N LYS A 64 -4.03 -2.78 -11.31
CA LYS A 64 -5.25 -3.07 -12.08
C LYS A 64 -5.97 -1.78 -12.43
N LYS A 65 -6.30 -1.60 -13.71
CA LYS A 65 -6.97 -0.37 -14.20
C LYS A 65 -8.32 -0.15 -13.51
N GLU A 66 -9.11 -1.20 -13.35
CA GLU A 66 -10.43 -1.15 -12.73
C GLU A 66 -10.38 -0.67 -11.27
N VAL A 67 -9.34 -1.01 -10.52
CA VAL A 67 -9.14 -0.51 -9.16
C VAL A 67 -8.78 0.98 -9.19
N ARG A 68 -7.84 1.38 -10.04
CA ARG A 68 -7.47 2.80 -10.16
C ARG A 68 -8.65 3.67 -10.56
N ASP A 69 -9.49 3.19 -11.47
CA ASP A 69 -10.65 3.94 -11.96
C ASP A 69 -11.64 4.27 -10.83
N VAL A 70 -11.79 3.39 -9.83
CA VAL A 70 -12.61 3.67 -8.64
C VAL A 70 -12.10 4.88 -7.84
N PHE A 71 -10.78 5.07 -7.77
CA PHE A 71 -10.16 6.12 -6.95
C PHE A 71 -9.91 7.43 -7.71
N VAL A 72 -9.68 7.35 -9.01
CA VAL A 72 -9.23 8.51 -9.81
C VAL A 72 -10.32 9.06 -10.70
N ASN A 73 -11.17 8.19 -11.26
CA ASN A 73 -12.14 8.57 -12.31
C ASN A 73 -13.59 8.63 -11.82
N GLN A 74 -13.88 8.20 -10.59
CA GLN A 74 -15.25 8.24 -10.05
C GLN A 74 -15.47 9.49 -9.18
N TYR A 75 -16.64 10.11 -9.34
CA TYR A 75 -17.06 11.22 -8.49
C TYR A 75 -17.83 10.69 -7.26
N PRO A 76 -17.64 11.26 -6.06
CA PRO A 76 -16.72 12.36 -5.73
C PRO A 76 -15.24 11.92 -5.73
N TYR A 77 -14.38 12.80 -6.25
CA TYR A 77 -12.94 12.54 -6.27
C TYR A 77 -12.36 12.46 -4.86
N ILE A 78 -11.39 11.57 -4.68
CA ILE A 78 -10.64 11.51 -3.44
C ILE A 78 -9.62 12.65 -3.42
N GLU A 79 -9.81 13.60 -2.52
CA GLU A 79 -8.88 14.71 -2.33
C GLU A 79 -7.66 14.24 -1.54
N THR A 80 -6.49 14.46 -2.10
CA THR A 80 -5.20 14.15 -1.46
C THR A 80 -4.33 15.41 -1.44
N LYS A 81 -3.37 15.46 -0.51
CA LYS A 81 -2.40 16.55 -0.46
C LYS A 81 -1.41 16.45 -1.63
N PRO A 82 -1.47 17.34 -2.63
CA PRO A 82 -0.47 17.36 -3.69
C PRO A 82 0.89 17.76 -3.12
N LYS A 83 1.96 17.24 -3.71
CA LYS A 83 3.33 17.71 -3.48
C LYS A 83 3.90 18.16 -4.82
N ASP A 84 4.56 19.31 -4.80
CA ASP A 84 5.19 19.89 -5.97
C ASP A 84 6.56 19.21 -6.19
N GLU A 85 6.55 18.17 -6.98
CA GLU A 85 7.72 17.37 -7.35
C GLU A 85 7.80 17.27 -8.87
N PRO A 86 9.00 17.19 -9.45
CA PRO A 86 9.15 17.03 -10.89
C PRO A 86 8.55 15.69 -11.36
N PRO A 87 8.16 15.57 -12.63
CA PRO A 87 7.76 14.28 -13.20
C PRO A 87 8.85 13.22 -13.03
N ALA A 88 8.44 11.95 -13.11
CA ALA A 88 9.40 10.85 -13.16
C ALA A 88 10.28 10.93 -14.42
N LYS A 89 11.57 10.60 -14.28
CA LYS A 89 12.56 10.63 -15.35
C LYS A 89 13.01 9.22 -15.71
N TYR A 90 12.91 8.89 -16.99
CA TYR A 90 13.38 7.64 -17.59
C TYR A 90 14.61 7.94 -18.43
N ASN A 91 15.77 7.47 -18.01
CA ASN A 91 17.02 7.66 -18.76
C ASN A 91 17.20 6.58 -19.84
N ALA A 92 18.19 6.77 -20.71
CA ALA A 92 18.49 5.77 -21.73
C ALA A 92 18.81 4.42 -21.09
N GLY A 93 18.19 3.35 -21.59
CA GLY A 93 18.34 1.99 -21.05
C GLY A 93 17.40 1.63 -19.88
N ALA A 94 16.59 2.57 -19.40
CA ALA A 94 15.55 2.25 -18.43
C ALA A 94 14.39 1.52 -19.10
N ASP A 95 13.93 0.43 -18.48
CA ASP A 95 12.75 -0.33 -18.89
C ASP A 95 11.77 -0.42 -17.71
N VAL A 96 10.63 0.26 -17.83
CA VAL A 96 9.63 0.31 -16.76
C VAL A 96 8.29 -0.11 -17.31
N THR A 97 7.83 -1.27 -16.88
CA THR A 97 6.60 -1.90 -17.35
C THR A 97 5.67 -2.27 -16.21
N ASP A 98 4.37 -2.33 -16.49
CA ASP A 98 3.31 -2.74 -15.55
C ASP A 98 3.49 -2.16 -14.13
N SER A 99 3.78 -0.87 -14.02
CA SER A 99 4.13 -0.24 -12.75
C SER A 99 3.43 1.10 -12.55
N ILE A 100 3.15 1.44 -11.30
CA ILE A 100 2.72 2.79 -10.91
C ILE A 100 3.92 3.54 -10.38
N VAL A 101 4.12 4.76 -10.88
CA VAL A 101 5.30 5.57 -10.59
C VAL A 101 4.91 6.91 -10.01
N GLY A 102 5.48 7.23 -8.84
CA GLY A 102 5.36 8.53 -8.21
C GLY A 102 6.29 9.59 -8.81
N SER A 103 5.94 10.87 -8.62
CA SER A 103 6.73 12.01 -9.09
C SER A 103 8.14 12.04 -8.48
N GLY A 104 9.10 12.61 -9.21
CA GLY A 104 10.49 12.73 -8.80
C GLY A 104 11.29 11.42 -8.81
N ALA A 105 10.72 10.32 -9.29
CA ALA A 105 11.46 9.08 -9.46
C ALA A 105 12.42 9.15 -10.67
N ILE A 106 13.57 8.48 -10.58
CA ILE A 106 14.59 8.43 -11.64
C ILE A 106 14.97 6.98 -11.89
N PHE A 107 14.87 6.56 -13.16
CA PHE A 107 15.13 5.20 -13.58
C PHE A 107 16.28 5.11 -14.58
N ASN A 108 17.26 4.22 -14.30
CA ASN A 108 18.33 3.81 -15.20
C ASN A 108 18.35 2.28 -15.39
N GLY A 109 17.50 1.54 -14.68
CA GLY A 109 17.41 0.08 -14.68
C GLY A 109 16.02 -0.42 -15.06
N THR A 110 15.76 -1.70 -14.79
CA THR A 110 14.52 -2.39 -15.11
C THR A 110 13.58 -2.42 -13.90
N VAL A 111 12.31 -2.09 -14.13
CA VAL A 111 11.24 -2.14 -13.12
C VAL A 111 10.01 -2.79 -13.73
N GLU A 112 9.53 -3.86 -13.12
CA GLU A 112 8.41 -4.64 -13.62
C GLU A 112 7.44 -4.97 -12.48
N HIS A 113 6.16 -4.74 -12.71
CA HIS A 113 5.10 -5.06 -11.76
C HIS A 113 5.34 -4.47 -10.36
N CYS A 114 5.56 -3.15 -10.27
CA CYS A 114 5.94 -2.48 -9.04
C CYS A 114 5.05 -1.28 -8.71
N VAL A 115 4.93 -1.00 -7.41
CA VAL A 115 4.39 0.27 -6.90
C VAL A 115 5.55 1.12 -6.39
N VAL A 116 5.87 2.17 -7.15
CA VAL A 116 7.02 3.03 -6.89
C VAL A 116 6.53 4.40 -6.41
N PHE A 117 6.87 4.74 -5.18
CA PHE A 117 6.53 6.04 -4.60
C PHE A 117 7.50 7.13 -5.07
N ARG A 118 7.36 8.32 -4.50
CA ARG A 118 8.11 9.51 -4.92
C ARG A 118 9.60 9.42 -4.63
N LYS A 119 10.42 10.12 -5.46
CA LYS A 119 11.87 10.28 -5.24
C LYS A 119 12.65 8.97 -5.17
N VAL A 120 12.12 7.90 -5.74
CA VAL A 120 12.86 6.65 -5.84
C VAL A 120 13.93 6.79 -6.91
N TYR A 121 15.12 6.26 -6.64
CA TYR A 121 16.24 6.22 -7.57
C TYR A 121 16.65 4.78 -7.83
N ILE A 122 16.65 4.38 -9.09
CA ILE A 122 17.06 3.06 -9.54
C ILE A 122 18.21 3.22 -10.53
N ASP A 123 19.37 2.65 -10.18
CA ASP A 123 20.61 2.81 -10.95
C ASP A 123 20.73 1.79 -12.09
N GLU A 124 21.78 1.93 -12.89
CA GLU A 124 22.07 1.10 -14.07
C GLU A 124 22.22 -0.38 -13.74
N GLY A 125 21.64 -1.24 -14.56
CA GLY A 125 21.70 -2.69 -14.39
C GLY A 125 20.88 -3.22 -13.20
N ALA A 126 20.27 -2.36 -12.40
CA ALA A 126 19.39 -2.81 -11.34
C ALA A 126 18.08 -3.37 -11.92
N VAL A 127 17.58 -4.44 -11.31
CA VAL A 127 16.33 -5.12 -11.68
C VAL A 127 15.42 -5.18 -10.47
N VAL A 128 14.24 -4.61 -10.60
CA VAL A 128 13.22 -4.58 -9.53
C VAL A 128 11.93 -5.19 -10.04
N ARG A 129 11.44 -6.22 -9.36
CA ARG A 129 10.22 -6.92 -9.74
C ARG A 129 9.30 -7.12 -8.56
N ASN A 130 8.00 -7.10 -8.83
CA ASN A 130 6.94 -7.45 -7.88
C ASN A 130 7.19 -6.86 -6.48
N SER A 131 7.42 -5.54 -6.40
CA SER A 131 7.90 -4.89 -5.19
C SER A 131 7.23 -3.53 -4.95
N ILE A 132 7.22 -3.13 -3.68
CA ILE A 132 6.75 -1.82 -3.25
C ILE A 132 7.95 -1.02 -2.76
N LEU A 133 8.22 0.09 -3.44
CA LEU A 133 9.33 1.01 -3.11
C LEU A 133 8.76 2.31 -2.56
N MET A 134 8.95 2.57 -1.27
CA MET A 134 8.44 3.79 -0.65
C MET A 134 9.32 5.01 -0.95
N GLU A 135 8.87 6.18 -0.49
CA GLU A 135 9.49 7.47 -0.78
C GLU A 135 10.99 7.49 -0.45
N GLY A 136 11.80 7.94 -1.42
CA GLY A 136 13.22 8.16 -1.23
C GLY A 136 14.11 6.91 -1.23
N VAL A 137 13.56 5.75 -1.60
CA VAL A 137 14.35 4.51 -1.76
C VAL A 137 15.40 4.70 -2.85
N ARG A 138 16.62 4.20 -2.60
CA ARG A 138 17.73 4.19 -3.54
C ARG A 138 18.25 2.79 -3.77
N ILE A 139 18.29 2.37 -5.03
CA ILE A 139 18.79 1.06 -5.45
C ILE A 139 20.02 1.28 -6.31
N GLY A 140 21.16 0.77 -5.84
CA GLY A 140 22.46 0.89 -6.51
C GLY A 140 22.57 0.01 -7.76
N LYS A 141 23.69 0.14 -8.46
CA LYS A 141 23.96 -0.57 -9.71
C LYS A 141 23.91 -2.09 -9.54
N ASN A 142 23.42 -2.77 -10.57
CA ASN A 142 23.39 -4.23 -10.63
C ASN A 142 22.71 -4.95 -9.45
N CYS A 143 21.84 -4.25 -8.73
CA CYS A 143 21.06 -4.85 -7.65
C CYS A 143 19.88 -5.65 -8.20
N VAL A 144 19.46 -6.67 -7.46
CA VAL A 144 18.22 -7.42 -7.73
C VAL A 144 17.29 -7.29 -6.53
N VAL A 145 16.08 -6.78 -6.77
CA VAL A 145 15.04 -6.65 -5.74
C VAL A 145 13.78 -7.33 -6.24
N GLU A 146 13.29 -8.31 -5.49
CA GLU A 146 12.12 -9.08 -5.89
C GLU A 146 11.26 -9.45 -4.68
N ASN A 147 9.94 -9.41 -4.82
CA ASN A 147 8.99 -9.70 -3.75
C ASN A 147 9.34 -8.95 -2.45
N ALA A 148 9.49 -7.63 -2.53
CA ALA A 148 10.00 -6.82 -1.42
C ALA A 148 9.12 -5.60 -1.11
N ILE A 149 9.11 -5.21 0.15
CA ILE A 149 8.62 -3.91 0.61
C ILE A 149 9.81 -3.15 1.16
N LEU A 150 10.23 -2.12 0.46
CA LEU A 150 11.29 -1.22 0.90
C LEU A 150 10.64 0.05 1.48
N ASP A 151 10.77 0.22 2.81
CA ASP A 151 10.23 1.40 3.49
C ASP A 151 11.06 2.65 3.15
N LYS A 152 10.61 3.80 3.59
CA LYS A 152 11.18 5.10 3.24
C LYS A 152 12.69 5.18 3.48
N GLU A 153 13.38 5.83 2.56
CA GLU A 153 14.82 6.14 2.70
C GLU A 153 15.71 4.88 2.82
N VAL A 154 15.23 3.70 2.39
CA VAL A 154 16.09 2.52 2.27
C VAL A 154 17.10 2.74 1.15
N SER A 155 18.35 2.33 1.38
CA SER A 155 19.43 2.41 0.43
C SER A 155 20.09 1.05 0.27
N ILE A 156 20.17 0.55 -0.96
CA ILE A 156 20.80 -0.72 -1.31
C ILE A 156 22.06 -0.40 -2.13
N SER A 157 23.22 -0.86 -1.64
CA SER A 157 24.51 -0.67 -2.33
C SER A 157 24.62 -1.57 -3.56
N GLU A 158 25.57 -1.26 -4.42
CA GLU A 158 25.81 -1.98 -5.68
C GLU A 158 25.93 -3.49 -5.49
N GLY A 159 25.33 -4.25 -6.41
CA GLY A 159 25.45 -5.71 -6.51
C GLY A 159 24.66 -6.50 -5.47
N GLN A 160 23.92 -5.86 -4.59
CA GLN A 160 23.14 -6.54 -3.55
C GLN A 160 21.89 -7.21 -4.12
N GLN A 161 21.48 -8.28 -3.46
CA GLN A 161 20.24 -9.00 -3.78
C GLN A 161 19.29 -8.99 -2.57
N VAL A 162 18.05 -8.57 -2.81
CA VAL A 162 16.98 -8.51 -1.81
C VAL A 162 15.78 -9.24 -2.39
N ILE A 163 15.68 -10.53 -2.10
CA ILE A 163 14.70 -11.42 -2.72
C ILE A 163 13.83 -12.03 -1.64
N GLY A 164 12.54 -11.70 -1.63
CA GLY A 164 11.52 -12.33 -0.81
C GLY A 164 11.11 -13.69 -1.38
N LYS A 165 10.56 -14.57 -0.56
CA LYS A 165 10.17 -15.93 -0.99
C LYS A 165 9.01 -15.89 -2.00
N SER A 166 8.04 -15.02 -1.77
CA SER A 166 6.86 -14.83 -2.64
C SER A 166 6.17 -13.52 -2.33
N SER A 167 5.13 -13.18 -3.09
CA SER A 167 4.22 -12.07 -2.78
C SER A 167 3.44 -12.26 -1.46
N GLU A 168 3.25 -13.49 -1.02
CA GLU A 168 2.60 -13.79 0.27
C GLU A 168 3.54 -13.56 1.46
N GLU A 169 4.86 -13.78 1.24
CA GLU A 169 5.91 -13.56 2.24
C GLU A 169 6.99 -12.60 1.70
N PRO A 170 6.65 -11.32 1.44
CA PRO A 170 7.63 -10.36 0.95
C PRO A 170 8.69 -10.07 2.01
N ILE A 171 9.92 -9.82 1.56
CA ILE A 171 10.95 -9.31 2.45
C ILE A 171 10.70 -7.83 2.76
N ILE A 172 10.91 -7.42 4.01
CA ILE A 172 10.68 -6.04 4.45
C ILE A 172 11.97 -5.42 4.92
N LEU A 173 12.37 -4.34 4.28
CA LEU A 173 13.43 -3.47 4.79
C LEU A 173 12.81 -2.23 5.44
N LYS A 174 13.11 -2.04 6.72
CA LYS A 174 12.58 -0.94 7.53
C LYS A 174 13.19 0.40 7.11
N LYS A 175 12.49 1.48 7.43
CA LYS A 175 12.91 2.86 7.14
C LYS A 175 14.38 3.10 7.46
N GLY A 176 15.10 3.69 6.48
CA GLY A 176 16.50 4.09 6.62
C GLY A 176 17.51 2.94 6.66
N THR A 177 17.07 1.69 6.39
CA THR A 177 18.01 0.55 6.26
C THR A 177 19.01 0.81 5.14
N LYS A 178 20.29 0.50 5.39
CA LYS A 178 21.37 0.55 4.41
C LYS A 178 21.99 -0.83 4.29
N LEU A 179 22.01 -1.38 3.08
CA LEU A 179 22.65 -2.63 2.72
C LEU A 179 23.83 -2.39 1.78
#